data_e4969af807d223bc4633dd86664c5dcb
#
_entry.id   e4969af807d223bc4633dd86664c5dcb
#
_cell.length_a   1.000
_cell.length_b   1.000
_cell.length_c   1.000
_cell.angle_alpha   90.00
_cell.angle_beta   90.00
_cell.angle_gamma   90.00
#
_symmetry.space_group_name_H-M   'P 1'
#
loop_
_entity.id
_entity.type
_entity.pdbx_description
1 polymer ?
#
loop_
_entity_poly.entity_id
_entity_poly.type
_entity_poly.pdbx_seq_one_letter_code
_entity_poly.pdbx_strand_id
1 'polypeptide(L)'
;MKRLNSLLVLAVLASGIFFSCENENVSPGDGVPEEVLSKLTQLGFSIDGVSRFEDGYLVENDIYLTAEDLERMSPGKDIPVVEQYSTDYLVNGPRVINVYMPTGNKGFSSGEQAGLDEAIRRYNAENLTLSFQRVSTSGNADIVFERLSKGDERRGVLGSAGFPTASGDPYGTIKMSGILESTYGLSVDGIATIMAHEMGHCIGFRHTDYFNRSISCGGSAYNEGDAGIGANHIPGTPTGADLAGNGSWMLSCTDGSSRPFTNADKTALDYLY
;
A
#
# COMPACT_ATOMS: atom_id res chain seq x y z
N MET A 1 -60.13 -23.39 63.84
CA MET A 1 -59.25 -24.29 63.13
C MET A 1 -58.88 -23.65 61.79
N LYS A 2 -57.77 -22.92 61.75
CA LYS A 2 -57.32 -22.20 60.53
C LYS A 2 -56.07 -22.91 60.02
N ARG A 3 -56.12 -23.41 58.77
CA ARG A 3 -54.98 -24.02 58.09
C ARG A 3 -54.13 -22.93 57.46
N LEU A 4 -52.87 -22.93 57.84
CA LEU A 4 -51.86 -22.02 57.31
C LEU A 4 -51.22 -22.67 56.08
N ASN A 5 -51.46 -22.09 54.89
CA ASN A 5 -50.81 -22.50 53.65
C ASN A 5 -49.46 -21.77 53.53
N SER A 6 -48.41 -22.60 53.56
CA SER A 6 -47.05 -22.12 53.33
C SER A 6 -46.78 -22.05 51.82
N LEU A 7 -46.65 -20.87 51.27
CA LEU A 7 -46.18 -20.66 49.87
C LEU A 7 -44.65 -20.67 49.87
N LEU A 8 -44.09 -21.69 49.23
CA LEU A 8 -42.65 -21.76 48.95
C LEU A 8 -42.39 -20.93 47.68
N VAL A 9 -41.72 -19.79 47.86
CA VAL A 9 -41.25 -18.99 46.72
C VAL A 9 -39.87 -19.53 46.29
N LEU A 10 -39.84 -20.18 45.14
CA LEU A 10 -38.61 -20.66 44.50
C LEU A 10 -37.97 -19.51 43.74
N ALA A 11 -36.92 -18.89 44.28
CA ALA A 11 -36.10 -17.90 43.59
C ALA A 11 -35.15 -18.57 42.61
N VAL A 12 -35.47 -18.52 41.34
CA VAL A 12 -34.56 -18.92 40.25
C VAL A 12 -33.56 -17.82 40.02
N LEU A 13 -32.34 -17.98 40.48
CA LEU A 13 -31.19 -17.14 40.12
C LEU A 13 -30.82 -17.45 38.66
N ALA A 14 -31.27 -16.60 37.75
CA ALA A 14 -30.78 -16.59 36.39
C ALA A 14 -29.37 -15.98 36.37
N SER A 15 -28.35 -16.83 36.39
CA SER A 15 -26.96 -16.42 36.11
C SER A 15 -26.86 -16.03 34.65
N GLY A 16 -27.03 -14.74 34.36
CA GLY A 16 -26.71 -14.18 33.05
C GLY A 16 -25.21 -14.30 32.78
N ILE A 17 -24.85 -15.25 31.94
CA ILE A 17 -23.50 -15.28 31.35
C ILE A 17 -23.47 -14.11 30.36
N PHE A 18 -22.91 -13.00 30.78
CA PHE A 18 -22.52 -11.94 29.87
C PHE A 18 -21.32 -12.46 29.07
N PHE A 19 -21.56 -12.92 27.84
CA PHE A 19 -20.50 -12.96 26.85
C PHE A 19 -20.16 -11.50 26.55
N SER A 20 -19.13 -10.99 27.23
CA SER A 20 -18.40 -9.83 26.78
C SER A 20 -17.73 -10.27 25.46
N CYS A 21 -18.25 -9.79 24.31
CA CYS A 21 -17.42 -9.68 23.14
C CYS A 21 -16.37 -8.63 23.50
N GLU A 22 -15.23 -9.06 24.01
CA GLU A 22 -14.04 -8.26 23.90
C GLU A 22 -13.83 -8.06 22.40
N ASN A 23 -14.00 -6.82 21.94
CA ASN A 23 -13.33 -6.38 20.73
C ASN A 23 -11.85 -6.65 21.02
N GLU A 24 -11.30 -7.69 20.41
CA GLU A 24 -9.86 -7.82 20.33
C GLU A 24 -9.38 -6.54 19.64
N ASN A 25 -8.94 -5.60 20.44
CA ASN A 25 -8.05 -4.56 19.99
C ASN A 25 -6.82 -5.33 19.51
N VAL A 26 -6.72 -5.55 18.20
CA VAL A 26 -5.52 -6.07 17.58
C VAL A 26 -4.43 -5.09 17.97
N SER A 27 -3.61 -5.50 18.93
CA SER A 27 -2.47 -4.69 19.35
C SER A 27 -1.57 -4.50 18.13
N PRO A 28 -1.04 -3.30 17.90
CA PRO A 28 -0.06 -3.08 16.83
C PRO A 28 1.03 -4.15 16.93
N GLY A 29 1.26 -4.91 15.84
CA GLY A 29 2.30 -5.92 15.79
C GLY A 29 1.94 -7.34 16.25
N ASP A 30 0.65 -7.72 16.34
CA ASP A 30 0.26 -9.10 16.70
C ASP A 30 0.90 -10.12 15.73
N GLY A 31 1.82 -10.94 16.24
CA GLY A 31 2.61 -11.90 15.46
C GLY A 31 3.88 -11.34 14.79
N VAL A 32 4.17 -10.06 14.91
CA VAL A 32 5.43 -9.47 14.42
C VAL A 32 6.47 -9.49 15.56
N PRO A 33 7.69 -10.01 15.33
CA PRO A 33 8.72 -10.03 16.36
C PRO A 33 9.09 -8.64 16.84
N GLU A 34 9.34 -8.49 18.15
CA GLU A 34 9.72 -7.20 18.76
C GLU A 34 11.00 -6.61 18.14
N GLU A 35 11.95 -7.46 17.72
CA GLU A 35 13.16 -7.02 17.03
C GLU A 35 12.83 -6.35 15.68
N VAL A 36 11.81 -6.86 14.97
CA VAL A 36 11.35 -6.30 13.70
C VAL A 36 10.64 -4.96 13.93
N LEU A 37 9.77 -4.87 14.93
CA LEU A 37 9.12 -3.62 15.31
C LEU A 37 10.15 -2.57 15.72
N SER A 38 11.16 -2.97 16.50
CA SER A 38 12.27 -2.10 16.89
C SER A 38 13.09 -1.64 15.67
N LYS A 39 13.38 -2.56 14.73
CA LYS A 39 14.09 -2.24 13.50
C LYS A 39 13.28 -1.28 12.61
N LEU A 40 12.00 -1.54 12.42
CA LEU A 40 11.10 -0.65 11.67
C LEU A 40 11.05 0.75 12.29
N THR A 41 10.93 0.84 13.62
CA THR A 41 10.96 2.12 14.34
C THR A 41 12.30 2.85 14.15
N GLN A 42 13.43 2.13 14.20
CA GLN A 42 14.77 2.71 13.97
C GLN A 42 14.94 3.20 12.53
N LEU A 43 14.27 2.55 11.58
CA LEU A 43 14.24 2.93 10.17
C LEU A 43 13.29 4.10 9.91
N GLY A 44 12.42 4.45 10.86
CA GLY A 44 11.45 5.53 10.74
C GLY A 44 10.07 5.11 10.23
N PHE A 45 9.83 3.81 10.02
CA PHE A 45 8.50 3.33 9.65
C PHE A 45 7.51 3.38 10.82
N SER A 46 6.21 3.56 10.48
CA SER A 46 5.15 3.29 11.43
C SER A 46 5.09 1.82 11.81
N ILE A 47 4.93 1.57 13.09
CA ILE A 47 4.58 0.24 13.57
C ILE A 47 3.06 0.05 13.72
N ASP A 48 2.28 1.12 13.51
CA ASP A 48 0.82 1.06 13.54
C ASP A 48 0.31 0.27 12.32
N GLY A 49 -0.41 -0.82 12.60
CA GLY A 49 -0.96 -1.68 11.57
C GLY A 49 0.05 -2.59 10.87
N VAL A 50 1.32 -2.59 11.29
CA VAL A 50 2.30 -3.56 10.79
C VAL A 50 1.81 -4.97 11.06
N SER A 51 1.88 -5.82 10.05
CA SER A 51 1.44 -7.21 10.14
C SER A 51 2.38 -8.14 9.39
N ARG A 52 2.40 -9.41 9.80
CA ARG A 52 3.02 -10.44 8.96
C ARG A 52 2.26 -10.54 7.65
N PHE A 53 3.01 -10.58 6.57
CA PHE A 53 2.47 -10.63 5.24
C PHE A 53 3.36 -11.54 4.39
N GLU A 54 2.85 -12.74 4.04
CA GLU A 54 3.62 -13.78 3.36
C GLU A 54 4.92 -14.15 4.10
N ASP A 55 6.06 -14.02 3.45
CA ASP A 55 7.40 -14.25 4.02
C ASP A 55 8.07 -12.99 4.57
N GLY A 56 7.34 -11.87 4.62
CA GLY A 56 7.78 -10.57 5.11
C GLY A 56 6.76 -9.86 5.98
N TYR A 57 6.69 -8.55 5.83
CA TYR A 57 5.85 -7.65 6.62
C TYR A 57 5.18 -6.63 5.71
N LEU A 58 3.90 -6.39 5.95
CA LEU A 58 3.18 -5.25 5.38
C LEU A 58 3.34 -4.09 6.35
N VAL A 59 3.92 -3.03 5.87
CA VAL A 59 4.21 -1.80 6.60
C VAL A 59 3.42 -0.68 5.93
N GLU A 60 2.84 0.22 6.71
CA GLU A 60 2.11 1.38 6.20
C GLU A 60 0.96 1.05 5.23
N ASN A 61 0.45 -0.18 5.30
CA ASN A 61 -0.66 -0.80 4.58
C ASN A 61 -0.41 -1.14 3.10
N ASP A 62 0.71 -0.74 2.50
CA ASP A 62 1.03 -0.93 1.08
C ASP A 62 2.51 -1.22 0.79
N ILE A 63 3.40 -1.02 1.76
CA ILE A 63 4.83 -1.31 1.60
C ILE A 63 5.12 -2.73 2.07
N TYR A 64 5.56 -3.59 1.15
CA TYR A 64 6.00 -4.94 1.46
C TYR A 64 7.51 -4.99 1.67
N LEU A 65 7.94 -5.44 2.85
CA LEU A 65 9.34 -5.59 3.22
C LEU A 65 9.65 -7.03 3.63
N THR A 66 10.64 -7.63 2.99
CA THR A 66 11.18 -8.92 3.41
C THR A 66 12.16 -8.75 4.58
N ALA A 67 12.50 -9.84 5.25
CA ALA A 67 13.57 -9.82 6.27
C ALA A 67 14.91 -9.34 5.68
N GLU A 68 15.21 -9.71 4.42
CA GLU A 68 16.41 -9.26 3.73
C GLU A 68 16.40 -7.76 3.45
N ASP A 69 15.24 -7.19 3.09
CA ASP A 69 15.09 -5.74 2.92
C ASP A 69 15.40 -5.02 4.23
N LEU A 70 14.84 -5.48 5.35
CA LEU A 70 15.08 -4.91 6.66
C LEU A 70 16.55 -4.98 7.09
N GLU A 71 17.28 -6.03 6.71
CA GLU A 71 18.72 -6.14 7.01
C GLU A 71 19.56 -5.15 6.19
N ARG A 72 19.16 -4.89 4.94
CA ARG A 72 19.89 -3.97 4.04
C ARG A 72 19.66 -2.49 4.36
N MET A 73 18.52 -2.16 4.95
CA MET A 73 18.14 -0.79 5.29
C MET A 73 18.95 -0.25 6.46
N SER A 74 19.31 1.02 6.40
CA SER A 74 20.00 1.76 7.46
C SER A 74 19.13 2.90 7.99
N PRO A 75 19.26 3.29 9.28
CA PRO A 75 18.53 4.44 9.82
C PRO A 75 18.81 5.71 9.01
N GLY A 76 17.73 6.41 8.66
CA GLY A 76 17.81 7.57 7.79
C GLY A 76 18.18 8.88 8.49
N LYS A 77 18.19 9.96 7.71
CA LYS A 77 18.46 11.33 8.17
C LYS A 77 17.15 12.12 8.23
N ASP A 78 17.09 13.13 9.10
CA ASP A 78 15.98 14.08 9.10
C ASP A 78 15.87 14.81 7.75
N ILE A 79 14.69 14.74 7.10
CA ILE A 79 14.48 15.27 5.76
C ILE A 79 13.47 16.44 5.79
N PRO A 80 13.67 17.48 4.95
CA PRO A 80 12.73 18.59 4.84
C PRO A 80 11.36 18.19 4.31
N VAL A 81 10.32 18.89 4.75
CA VAL A 81 8.91 18.72 4.35
C VAL A 81 8.69 19.31 2.96
N VAL A 82 8.71 18.50 1.91
CA VAL A 82 8.52 18.89 0.49
C VAL A 82 7.72 17.79 -0.24
N GLU A 83 7.13 18.10 -1.41
CA GLU A 83 6.29 17.16 -2.17
C GLU A 83 7.10 16.38 -3.21
N GLN A 84 6.65 15.18 -3.62
CA GLN A 84 7.25 14.24 -4.57
C GLN A 84 8.66 13.77 -4.18
N TYR A 85 8.72 12.49 -3.84
CA TYR A 85 9.93 11.86 -3.33
C TYR A 85 10.28 10.59 -4.08
N SER A 86 11.59 10.36 -4.19
CA SER A 86 12.13 9.10 -4.70
C SER A 86 12.94 8.37 -3.65
N THR A 87 13.08 7.06 -3.85
CA THR A 87 14.07 6.25 -3.16
C THR A 87 15.50 6.52 -3.66
N ASP A 88 16.50 6.01 -2.92
CA ASP A 88 17.92 6.09 -3.31
C ASP A 88 18.22 5.29 -4.57
N TYR A 89 17.52 4.19 -4.76
CA TYR A 89 17.63 3.36 -5.97
C TYR A 89 16.47 3.65 -6.92
N LEU A 90 16.82 3.82 -8.18
CA LEU A 90 15.89 4.06 -9.29
C LEU A 90 16.10 3.00 -10.36
N VAL A 91 15.12 2.83 -11.24
CA VAL A 91 15.25 1.92 -12.36
C VAL A 91 16.17 2.51 -13.43
N ASN A 92 17.12 1.71 -13.91
CA ASN A 92 18.01 2.12 -14.99
C ASN A 92 17.24 2.23 -16.31
N GLY A 93 17.31 3.40 -16.94
CA GLY A 93 16.73 3.68 -18.26
C GLY A 93 17.80 3.88 -19.35
N PRO A 94 17.42 3.92 -20.64
CA PRO A 94 16.08 3.65 -21.15
C PRO A 94 15.70 2.15 -21.09
N ARG A 95 14.43 1.86 -20.76
CA ARG A 95 13.96 0.48 -20.59
C ARG A 95 12.48 0.31 -20.90
N VAL A 96 12.11 -0.84 -21.46
CA VAL A 96 10.73 -1.34 -21.51
C VAL A 96 10.54 -2.29 -20.34
N ILE A 97 9.62 -1.96 -19.44
CA ILE A 97 9.25 -2.79 -18.28
C ILE A 97 8.07 -3.67 -18.68
N ASN A 98 8.30 -4.97 -18.71
CA ASN A 98 7.29 -5.96 -19.05
C ASN A 98 6.43 -6.29 -17.81
N VAL A 99 5.11 -6.15 -17.93
CA VAL A 99 4.16 -6.35 -16.84
C VAL A 99 3.24 -7.51 -17.15
N TYR A 100 3.17 -8.47 -16.25
CA TYR A 100 2.25 -9.60 -16.34
C TYR A 100 1.18 -9.52 -15.26
N MET A 101 -0.06 -9.79 -15.66
CA MET A 101 -1.19 -9.95 -14.76
C MET A 101 -1.96 -11.21 -15.13
N PRO A 102 -2.16 -12.17 -14.21
CA PRO A 102 -2.88 -13.41 -14.49
C PRO A 102 -4.36 -13.15 -14.79
N THR A 103 -4.91 -13.94 -15.71
CA THR A 103 -6.32 -13.93 -16.13
C THR A 103 -7.04 -15.21 -15.70
N GLY A 104 -8.37 -15.24 -15.88
CA GLY A 104 -9.19 -16.43 -15.61
C GLY A 104 -9.56 -16.61 -14.15
N ASN A 105 -9.96 -17.82 -13.76
CA ASN A 105 -10.62 -18.10 -12.46
C ASN A 105 -9.76 -17.81 -11.21
N LYS A 106 -8.45 -17.77 -11.34
CA LYS A 106 -7.51 -17.45 -10.24
C LYS A 106 -6.80 -16.11 -10.46
N GLY A 107 -7.12 -15.41 -11.53
CA GLY A 107 -6.56 -14.12 -11.87
C GLY A 107 -7.49 -12.97 -11.49
N PHE A 108 -7.34 -11.91 -12.24
CA PHE A 108 -8.07 -10.66 -12.05
C PHE A 108 -9.24 -10.54 -13.03
N SER A 109 -10.27 -9.79 -12.64
CA SER A 109 -11.46 -9.55 -13.45
C SER A 109 -11.14 -8.76 -14.74
N SER A 110 -12.10 -8.64 -15.64
CA SER A 110 -11.95 -7.81 -16.84
C SER A 110 -11.79 -6.32 -16.52
N GLY A 111 -12.46 -5.84 -15.46
CA GLY A 111 -12.33 -4.46 -15.01
C GLY A 111 -10.95 -4.19 -14.42
N GLU A 112 -10.42 -5.11 -13.62
CA GLU A 112 -9.06 -5.02 -13.08
C GLU A 112 -8.00 -5.12 -14.18
N GLN A 113 -8.22 -5.97 -15.19
CA GLN A 113 -7.36 -6.04 -16.39
C GLN A 113 -7.34 -4.71 -17.15
N ALA A 114 -8.53 -4.10 -17.35
CA ALA A 114 -8.66 -2.80 -18.00
C ALA A 114 -8.02 -1.68 -17.17
N GLY A 115 -8.07 -1.79 -15.83
CA GLY A 115 -7.36 -0.88 -14.92
C GLY A 115 -5.85 -0.89 -15.13
N LEU A 116 -5.25 -2.08 -15.29
CA LEU A 116 -3.83 -2.18 -15.60
C LEU A 116 -3.50 -1.58 -16.98
N ASP A 117 -4.33 -1.86 -18.00
CA ASP A 117 -4.11 -1.30 -19.34
C ASP A 117 -4.16 0.23 -19.30
N GLU A 118 -5.08 0.80 -18.51
CA GLU A 118 -5.17 2.25 -18.31
C GLU A 118 -3.98 2.82 -17.52
N ALA A 119 -3.50 2.13 -16.48
CA ALA A 119 -2.31 2.53 -15.73
C ALA A 119 -1.07 2.58 -16.65
N ILE A 120 -0.86 1.54 -17.45
CA ILE A 120 0.21 1.48 -18.46
C ILE A 120 0.06 2.63 -19.47
N ARG A 121 -1.15 2.89 -19.96
CA ARG A 121 -1.41 4.00 -20.87
C ARG A 121 -1.05 5.34 -20.26
N ARG A 122 -1.35 5.57 -18.99
CA ARG A 122 -1.01 6.82 -18.27
C ARG A 122 0.49 7.05 -18.25
N TYR A 123 1.28 6.07 -17.83
CA TYR A 123 2.75 6.17 -17.83
C TYR A 123 3.32 6.41 -19.24
N ASN A 124 2.88 5.63 -20.20
CA ASN A 124 3.40 5.72 -21.58
C ASN A 124 3.02 7.03 -22.30
N ALA A 125 1.99 7.74 -21.81
CA ALA A 125 1.60 9.03 -22.33
C ALA A 125 2.56 10.17 -21.93
N GLU A 126 3.40 9.98 -20.92
CA GLU A 126 4.34 11.00 -20.44
C GLU A 126 5.68 10.99 -21.22
N ASN A 127 5.90 10.04 -22.15
CA ASN A 127 7.10 9.96 -23.01
C ASN A 127 8.44 9.87 -22.26
N LEU A 128 8.45 9.11 -21.18
CA LEU A 128 9.62 8.88 -20.32
C LEU A 128 10.68 8.01 -21.00
N THR A 129 11.87 7.92 -20.41
CA THR A 129 12.88 6.90 -20.78
C THR A 129 12.45 5.48 -20.38
N LEU A 130 11.51 5.35 -19.43
CA LEU A 130 10.83 4.10 -19.12
C LEU A 130 9.50 4.01 -19.89
N SER A 131 9.19 2.82 -20.36
CA SER A 131 7.86 2.51 -20.88
C SER A 131 7.40 1.16 -20.32
N PHE A 132 6.09 0.95 -20.28
CA PHE A 132 5.49 -0.28 -19.77
C PHE A 132 4.79 -1.04 -20.88
N GLN A 133 4.91 -2.35 -20.87
CA GLN A 133 4.28 -3.23 -21.86
C GLN A 133 3.65 -4.45 -21.17
N ARG A 134 2.40 -4.74 -21.46
CA ARG A 134 1.79 -6.00 -21.02
C ARG A 134 2.38 -7.20 -21.76
N VAL A 135 2.68 -8.26 -21.00
CA VAL A 135 3.10 -9.54 -21.54
C VAL A 135 2.13 -10.65 -21.17
N SER A 136 2.10 -11.72 -21.97
CA SER A 136 1.15 -12.82 -21.80
C SER A 136 1.61 -13.92 -20.86
N THR A 137 2.87 -13.90 -20.43
CA THR A 137 3.46 -14.92 -19.56
C THR A 137 4.35 -14.28 -18.48
N SER A 138 4.30 -14.83 -17.27
CA SER A 138 5.12 -14.34 -16.15
C SER A 138 6.62 -14.51 -16.36
N GLY A 139 7.05 -15.52 -17.12
CA GLY A 139 8.48 -15.77 -17.37
C GLY A 139 9.20 -14.68 -18.16
N ASN A 140 8.46 -13.77 -18.79
CA ASN A 140 9.00 -12.64 -19.55
C ASN A 140 8.70 -11.29 -18.88
N ALA A 141 8.18 -11.30 -17.65
CA ALA A 141 7.81 -10.09 -16.93
C ALA A 141 8.93 -9.59 -16.05
N ASP A 142 9.09 -8.27 -16.00
CA ASP A 142 9.89 -7.56 -15.00
C ASP A 142 9.06 -7.34 -13.74
N ILE A 143 7.74 -7.12 -13.88
CA ILE A 143 6.78 -6.96 -12.78
C ILE A 143 5.63 -7.94 -12.96
N VAL A 144 5.35 -8.72 -11.93
CA VAL A 144 4.24 -9.69 -11.88
C VAL A 144 3.18 -9.21 -10.89
N PHE A 145 1.95 -9.05 -11.35
CA PHE A 145 0.81 -8.88 -10.46
C PHE A 145 0.37 -10.22 -9.90
N GLU A 146 0.30 -10.31 -8.59
CA GLU A 146 -0.19 -11.47 -7.86
C GLU A 146 -1.40 -11.09 -7.03
N ARG A 147 -2.37 -12.00 -6.96
CA ARG A 147 -3.58 -11.71 -6.19
C ARG A 147 -3.32 -11.89 -4.71
N LEU A 148 -3.75 -10.93 -3.90
CA LEU A 148 -3.76 -11.00 -2.45
C LEU A 148 -4.53 -12.22 -1.93
N SER A 149 -4.15 -12.70 -0.76
CA SER A 149 -4.95 -13.68 -0.06
C SER A 149 -6.34 -13.12 0.29
N LYS A 150 -7.34 -14.00 0.39
CA LYS A 150 -8.69 -13.58 0.83
C LYS A 150 -8.69 -12.97 2.23
N GLY A 151 -7.71 -13.31 3.06
CA GLY A 151 -7.53 -12.73 4.39
C GLY A 151 -7.15 -11.26 4.30
N ASP A 152 -6.16 -10.94 3.46
CA ASP A 152 -5.66 -9.60 3.24
C ASP A 152 -6.70 -8.70 2.56
N GLU A 153 -7.39 -9.23 1.54
CA GLU A 153 -8.51 -8.53 0.90
C GLU A 153 -9.60 -8.15 1.92
N ARG A 154 -9.93 -9.02 2.88
CA ARG A 154 -10.92 -8.74 3.94
C ARG A 154 -10.43 -7.71 4.97
N ARG A 155 -9.12 -7.60 5.17
CA ARG A 155 -8.52 -6.57 6.03
C ARG A 155 -8.46 -5.20 5.36
N GLY A 156 -8.85 -5.09 4.09
CA GLY A 156 -8.89 -3.84 3.35
C GLY A 156 -7.61 -3.50 2.62
N VAL A 157 -6.64 -4.43 2.50
CA VAL A 157 -5.44 -4.22 1.70
C VAL A 157 -5.85 -4.14 0.23
N LEU A 158 -5.51 -3.05 -0.44
CA LEU A 158 -5.85 -2.81 -1.85
C LEU A 158 -4.72 -3.25 -2.78
N GLY A 159 -3.48 -2.91 -2.44
CA GLY A 159 -2.28 -3.27 -3.15
C GLY A 159 -1.08 -3.27 -2.20
N SER A 160 0.05 -3.74 -2.69
CA SER A 160 1.33 -3.61 -2.01
C SER A 160 2.47 -3.87 -2.99
N ALA A 161 3.51 -3.06 -2.92
CA ALA A 161 4.73 -3.21 -3.69
C ALA A 161 5.97 -2.88 -2.84
N GLY A 162 7.13 -3.18 -3.38
CA GLY A 162 8.42 -2.72 -2.83
C GLY A 162 9.10 -1.74 -3.76
N PHE A 163 10.40 -1.55 -3.58
CA PHE A 163 11.19 -0.53 -4.25
C PHE A 163 12.29 -1.12 -5.13
N PRO A 164 12.83 -0.35 -6.10
CA PRO A 164 13.88 -0.81 -7.00
C PRO A 164 15.09 -1.38 -6.27
N THR A 165 15.77 -2.29 -6.93
CA THR A 165 17.00 -2.89 -6.42
C THR A 165 18.22 -1.98 -6.62
N ALA A 166 19.29 -2.23 -5.89
CA ALA A 166 20.58 -1.52 -6.07
C ALA A 166 21.21 -1.75 -7.46
N SER A 167 20.78 -2.80 -8.22
CA SER A 167 21.18 -3.04 -9.60
C SER A 167 20.42 -2.18 -10.62
N GLY A 168 19.38 -1.46 -10.19
CA GLY A 168 18.54 -0.65 -11.07
C GLY A 168 17.43 -1.44 -11.78
N ASP A 169 17.05 -2.58 -11.20
CA ASP A 169 15.88 -3.33 -11.65
C ASP A 169 14.63 -2.87 -10.90
N PRO A 170 13.44 -2.83 -11.54
CA PRO A 170 12.19 -2.55 -10.84
C PRO A 170 11.92 -3.61 -9.78
N TYR A 171 11.12 -3.26 -8.77
CA TYR A 171 10.62 -4.30 -7.87
C TYR A 171 9.71 -5.26 -8.64
N GLY A 172 9.95 -6.57 -8.46
CA GLY A 172 9.42 -7.59 -9.38
C GLY A 172 8.00 -8.06 -9.11
N THR A 173 7.37 -7.68 -8.00
CA THR A 173 6.07 -8.23 -7.61
C THR A 173 5.15 -7.15 -7.04
N ILE A 174 3.93 -7.07 -7.55
CA ILE A 174 2.85 -6.28 -6.98
C ILE A 174 1.77 -7.24 -6.46
N LYS A 175 1.51 -7.21 -5.17
CA LYS A 175 0.36 -7.90 -4.56
C LYS A 175 -0.85 -6.99 -4.70
N MET A 176 -1.91 -7.46 -5.35
CA MET A 176 -3.09 -6.64 -5.66
C MET A 176 -4.39 -7.34 -5.24
N SER A 177 -5.31 -6.59 -4.66
CA SER A 177 -6.66 -7.08 -4.37
C SER A 177 -7.40 -7.42 -5.66
N GLY A 178 -7.98 -8.61 -5.71
CA GLY A 178 -8.83 -9.06 -6.83
C GLY A 178 -10.32 -8.85 -6.57
N ILE A 179 -10.68 -7.91 -5.68
CA ILE A 179 -12.07 -7.54 -5.36
C ILE A 179 -12.33 -6.03 -5.51
N LEU A 180 -11.41 -5.32 -6.17
CA LEU A 180 -11.52 -3.87 -6.37
C LEU A 180 -12.77 -3.50 -7.16
N GLU A 181 -13.07 -4.23 -8.24
CA GLU A 181 -14.29 -4.06 -9.02
C GLU A 181 -15.52 -4.63 -8.30
N SER A 182 -15.43 -5.90 -7.87
CA SER A 182 -16.59 -6.68 -7.45
C SER A 182 -17.13 -6.31 -6.07
N THR A 183 -16.28 -5.90 -5.14
CA THR A 183 -16.66 -5.61 -3.74
C THR A 183 -16.60 -4.11 -3.45
N TYR A 184 -15.55 -3.43 -3.87
CA TYR A 184 -15.42 -1.98 -3.65
C TYR A 184 -16.14 -1.15 -4.70
N GLY A 185 -16.55 -1.74 -5.84
CA GLY A 185 -17.29 -1.06 -6.90
C GLY A 185 -16.47 0.01 -7.62
N LEU A 186 -15.14 -0.11 -7.61
CA LEU A 186 -14.28 0.89 -8.22
C LEU A 186 -14.43 0.90 -9.74
N SER A 187 -14.36 2.08 -10.31
CA SER A 187 -14.28 2.25 -11.76
C SER A 187 -12.91 1.79 -12.30
N VAL A 188 -12.82 1.55 -13.59
CA VAL A 188 -11.54 1.24 -14.26
C VAL A 188 -10.48 2.30 -13.96
N ASP A 189 -10.85 3.58 -13.96
CA ASP A 189 -9.95 4.69 -13.66
C ASP A 189 -9.50 4.74 -12.20
N GLY A 190 -10.37 4.36 -11.25
CA GLY A 190 -10.03 4.21 -9.84
C GLY A 190 -9.05 3.06 -9.62
N ILE A 191 -9.33 1.90 -10.24
CA ILE A 191 -8.44 0.74 -10.24
C ILE A 191 -7.08 1.09 -10.87
N ALA A 192 -7.09 1.81 -12.00
CA ALA A 192 -5.87 2.27 -12.65
C ALA A 192 -5.02 3.19 -11.76
N THR A 193 -5.66 4.00 -10.91
CA THR A 193 -4.94 4.84 -9.94
C THR A 193 -4.17 3.98 -8.94
N ILE A 194 -4.82 2.96 -8.34
CA ILE A 194 -4.18 2.07 -7.38
C ILE A 194 -3.05 1.29 -8.05
N MET A 195 -3.28 0.74 -9.26
CA MET A 195 -2.24 0.01 -9.99
C MET A 195 -1.07 0.88 -10.40
N ALA A 196 -1.33 2.12 -10.85
CA ALA A 196 -0.27 3.08 -11.15
C ALA A 196 0.52 3.46 -9.91
N HIS A 197 -0.12 3.56 -8.74
CA HIS A 197 0.53 3.81 -7.45
C HIS A 197 1.52 2.70 -7.11
N GLU A 198 1.10 1.44 -7.14
CA GLU A 198 1.99 0.31 -6.87
C GLU A 198 3.13 0.21 -7.90
N MET A 199 2.85 0.47 -9.18
CA MET A 199 3.88 0.57 -10.20
C MET A 199 4.86 1.72 -9.92
N GLY A 200 4.38 2.82 -9.33
CA GLY A 200 5.19 3.95 -8.87
C GLY A 200 6.23 3.52 -7.84
N HIS A 201 5.83 2.74 -6.84
CA HIS A 201 6.77 2.16 -5.88
C HIS A 201 7.80 1.27 -6.57
N CYS A 202 7.37 0.39 -7.47
CA CYS A 202 8.28 -0.50 -8.22
C CYS A 202 9.38 0.24 -9.00
N ILE A 203 9.16 1.50 -9.37
CA ILE A 203 10.15 2.32 -10.07
C ILE A 203 10.82 3.38 -9.19
N GLY A 204 10.50 3.45 -7.90
CA GLY A 204 11.24 4.26 -6.92
C GLY A 204 10.53 5.52 -6.43
N PHE A 205 9.22 5.66 -6.65
CA PHE A 205 8.44 6.74 -6.03
C PHE A 205 8.04 6.38 -4.60
N ARG A 206 8.11 7.37 -3.69
CA ARG A 206 7.58 7.34 -2.33
C ARG A 206 6.22 8.03 -2.27
N HIS A 207 5.52 7.89 -1.14
CA HIS A 207 4.30 8.66 -0.90
C HIS A 207 4.58 10.17 -0.92
N THR A 208 3.68 10.94 -1.53
CA THR A 208 3.81 12.41 -1.58
C THR A 208 3.53 13.06 -0.24
N ASP A 209 2.76 12.41 0.60
CA ASP A 209 2.46 12.84 1.98
C ASP A 209 3.20 12.01 3.06
N TYR A 210 4.33 11.35 2.70
CA TYR A 210 5.11 10.52 3.62
C TYR A 210 5.47 11.24 4.93
N PHE A 211 5.72 12.53 4.88
CA PHE A 211 6.06 13.36 6.04
C PHE A 211 4.88 13.61 6.99
N ASN A 212 3.66 13.41 6.49
CA ASN A 212 2.42 13.49 7.27
C ASN A 212 1.27 12.75 6.59
N ARG A 213 1.19 11.45 6.76
CA ARG A 213 0.14 10.61 6.17
C ARG A 213 -1.29 11.04 6.49
N SER A 214 -1.50 11.77 7.60
CA SER A 214 -2.85 12.25 7.94
C SER A 214 -3.44 13.18 6.88
N ILE A 215 -2.61 13.68 5.95
CA ILE A 215 -3.06 14.52 4.83
C ILE A 215 -4.04 13.74 3.95
N SER A 216 -3.72 12.52 3.55
CA SER A 216 -4.62 11.68 2.74
C SER A 216 -5.42 10.67 3.54
N CYS A 217 -4.87 10.15 4.63
CA CYS A 217 -5.48 9.09 5.43
C CYS A 217 -6.37 9.59 6.57
N GLY A 218 -6.22 10.87 6.96
CA GLY A 218 -6.83 11.38 8.19
C GLY A 218 -6.15 10.85 9.46
N GLY A 219 -6.76 11.10 10.62
CA GLY A 219 -6.21 10.66 11.90
C GLY A 219 -5.07 11.54 12.42
N SER A 220 -4.16 10.96 13.21
CA SER A 220 -3.02 11.67 13.78
C SER A 220 -1.92 11.90 12.73
N ALA A 221 -1.21 13.03 12.87
CA ALA A 221 -0.05 13.31 12.03
C ALA A 221 1.01 12.23 12.23
N TYR A 222 1.51 11.69 11.13
CA TYR A 222 2.51 10.64 11.13
C TYR A 222 3.51 10.85 9.98
N ASN A 223 4.80 10.74 10.27
CA ASN A 223 5.90 10.85 9.30
C ASN A 223 6.53 9.47 9.08
N GLU A 224 6.56 9.00 7.83
CA GLU A 224 7.15 7.72 7.44
C GLU A 224 8.68 7.73 7.47
N GLY A 225 9.32 8.88 7.60
CA GLY A 225 10.77 9.02 7.54
C GLY A 225 11.36 8.66 6.17
N ASP A 226 12.68 8.54 6.08
CA ASP A 226 13.36 8.08 4.87
C ASP A 226 13.41 6.55 4.75
N ALA A 227 13.06 5.86 5.83
CA ALA A 227 12.92 4.42 5.90
C ALA A 227 14.18 3.64 5.47
N GLY A 228 15.37 4.27 5.49
CA GLY A 228 16.63 3.66 5.03
C GLY A 228 16.66 3.28 3.55
N ILE A 229 15.68 3.73 2.78
CA ILE A 229 15.57 3.58 1.32
C ILE A 229 15.63 4.93 0.60
N GLY A 230 15.72 6.00 1.35
CA GLY A 230 15.70 7.37 0.89
C GLY A 230 14.30 7.97 0.80
N ALA A 231 14.24 9.27 0.97
CA ALA A 231 13.09 10.11 0.64
C ALA A 231 13.64 11.39 0.03
N ASN A 232 14.19 11.24 -1.18
CA ASN A 232 14.87 12.30 -1.87
C ASN A 232 13.85 13.19 -2.56
N HIS A 233 13.82 14.47 -2.21
CA HIS A 233 12.96 15.45 -2.90
C HIS A 233 13.31 15.52 -4.38
N ILE A 234 12.28 15.47 -5.22
CA ILE A 234 12.42 15.58 -6.67
C ILE A 234 12.38 17.06 -7.07
N PRO A 235 13.49 17.61 -7.62
CA PRO A 235 13.56 19.01 -8.01
C PRO A 235 12.49 19.44 -9.02
N GLY A 236 11.96 20.63 -8.83
CA GLY A 236 10.91 21.19 -9.69
C GLY A 236 9.48 20.88 -9.24
N THR A 237 9.33 20.01 -8.23
CA THR A 237 8.01 19.76 -7.63
C THR A 237 7.73 20.77 -6.50
N PRO A 238 6.44 21.01 -6.16
CA PRO A 238 6.06 21.91 -5.07
C PRO A 238 6.59 21.46 -3.71
N THR A 239 6.51 22.35 -2.72
CA THR A 239 6.77 22.02 -1.31
C THR A 239 5.45 21.81 -0.58
N GLY A 240 5.24 20.62 0.00
CA GLY A 240 4.02 20.21 0.67
C GLY A 240 3.06 19.45 -0.24
N ALA A 241 2.30 18.49 0.34
CA ALA A 241 1.39 17.65 -0.41
C ALA A 241 0.26 18.47 -1.05
N ASP A 242 0.09 18.35 -2.37
CA ASP A 242 -0.97 19.02 -3.12
C ASP A 242 -2.22 18.13 -3.15
N LEU A 243 -3.28 18.62 -2.52
CA LEU A 243 -4.62 18.00 -2.57
C LEU A 243 -5.51 18.69 -3.63
N ALA A 244 -4.97 19.58 -4.47
CA ALA A 244 -5.75 20.22 -5.53
C ALA A 244 -6.33 19.17 -6.48
N GLY A 245 -7.60 19.31 -6.82
CA GLY A 245 -8.33 18.30 -7.55
C GLY A 245 -8.50 17.02 -6.72
N ASN A 246 -8.03 15.88 -7.25
CA ASN A 246 -8.06 14.58 -6.56
C ASN A 246 -6.71 14.24 -5.90
N GLY A 247 -5.74 15.14 -5.96
CA GLY A 247 -4.38 14.95 -5.44
C GLY A 247 -3.50 14.04 -6.30
N SER A 248 -2.25 13.87 -5.86
CA SER A 248 -1.27 13.00 -6.51
C SER A 248 -1.69 11.53 -6.48
N TRP A 249 -1.30 10.78 -7.52
CA TRP A 249 -1.48 9.32 -7.54
C TRP A 249 -0.65 8.61 -6.46
N MET A 250 0.44 9.23 -5.95
CA MET A 250 1.30 8.70 -4.88
C MET A 250 0.89 9.16 -3.47
N LEU A 251 -0.32 9.63 -3.23
CA LEU A 251 -0.83 9.82 -1.87
C LEU A 251 -1.01 8.47 -1.17
N SER A 252 -0.62 8.39 0.11
CA SER A 252 -0.65 7.16 0.91
C SER A 252 -2.01 6.49 0.99
N CYS A 253 -3.10 7.27 0.98
CA CYS A 253 -4.46 6.72 1.02
C CYS A 253 -5.28 7.16 -0.19
N THR A 254 -6.12 6.23 -0.67
CA THR A 254 -7.07 6.48 -1.75
C THR A 254 -8.50 6.48 -1.24
N ASP A 255 -9.34 7.30 -1.86
CA ASP A 255 -10.80 7.28 -1.72
C ASP A 255 -11.48 6.45 -2.82
N GLY A 256 -10.69 5.75 -3.66
CA GLY A 256 -11.16 4.98 -4.80
C GLY A 256 -11.46 5.82 -6.05
N SER A 257 -11.26 7.13 -6.00
CA SER A 257 -11.46 8.01 -7.16
C SER A 257 -10.34 7.88 -8.19
N SER A 258 -10.59 8.37 -9.39
CA SER A 258 -9.55 8.52 -10.42
C SER A 258 -8.62 9.67 -10.05
N ARG A 259 -7.31 9.36 -10.00
CA ARG A 259 -6.22 10.33 -9.85
C ARG A 259 -5.27 10.21 -11.03
N PRO A 260 -5.54 10.87 -12.15
CA PRO A 260 -4.56 11.00 -13.24
C PRO A 260 -3.37 11.81 -12.73
N PHE A 261 -2.20 11.64 -13.36
CA PHE A 261 -1.00 12.36 -12.97
C PHE A 261 -1.22 13.87 -12.98
N THR A 262 -0.98 14.51 -11.85
CA THR A 262 -0.99 15.98 -11.71
C THR A 262 0.21 16.58 -12.45
N ASN A 263 0.27 17.90 -12.55
CA ASN A 263 1.46 18.56 -13.14
C ASN A 263 2.73 18.32 -12.30
N ALA A 264 2.60 18.24 -10.97
CA ALA A 264 3.71 17.91 -10.08
C ALA A 264 4.19 16.45 -10.29
N ASP A 265 3.25 15.52 -10.44
CA ASP A 265 3.54 14.12 -10.74
C ASP A 265 4.29 13.99 -12.08
N LYS A 266 3.85 14.70 -13.12
CA LYS A 266 4.51 14.71 -14.44
C LYS A 266 5.91 15.32 -14.37
N THR A 267 6.07 16.40 -13.61
CA THR A 267 7.39 16.99 -13.36
C THR A 267 8.33 16.01 -12.67
N ALA A 268 7.81 15.25 -11.70
CA ALA A 268 8.58 14.23 -10.99
C ALA A 268 8.96 13.07 -11.91
N LEU A 269 8.02 12.59 -12.72
CA LEU A 269 8.24 11.53 -13.69
C LEU A 269 9.30 11.93 -14.74
N ASP A 270 9.18 13.13 -15.32
CA ASP A 270 10.13 13.67 -16.31
C ASP A 270 11.53 13.92 -15.72
N TYR A 271 11.60 14.28 -14.44
CA TYR A 271 12.89 14.47 -13.77
C TYR A 271 13.65 13.16 -13.52
N LEU A 272 12.93 12.08 -13.17
CA LEU A 272 13.55 10.80 -12.86
C LEU A 272 13.79 9.94 -14.10
N TYR A 273 12.98 10.08 -15.12
CA TYR A 273 12.89 9.19 -16.27
C TYR A 273 12.65 9.95 -17.59
#